data_64c4135767dda872ecbdbc3423f223e6
#
_entry.id   64c4135767dda872ecbdbc3423f223e6
#
_cell.length_a   1.000
_cell.length_b   1.000
_cell.length_c   1.000
_cell.angle_alpha   90.00
_cell.angle_beta   90.00
_cell.angle_gamma   90.00
#
_symmetry.space_group_name_H-M   'P 1'
#
loop_
_entity.id
_entity.type
_entity.pdbx_description
1 polymer ?
#
loop_
_entity_poly.entity_id
_entity_poly.type
_entity_poly.pdbx_seq_one_letter_code
_entity_poly.pdbx_strand_id
1 'polypeptide(L)'
;MLAVTAGSEQIRRAMQALEAAFLIGVEGVTEIWLVRHADCYQDMEEAEDPPLSALGRAQAQRLAERVKRAGPAAVYASPFRRALETARAITDEIKVDPRLVEMPLDISEDGTLEFHETAESATARMRAMVEDIVREHEGKRVVAISHGAAIIACLTDVLNVDPGRLRLLPYYTSISTLRVLGDRRMVGTFGDIAHLEADSLSPSGAFGATSP
;
A
#
# COMPACT_ATOMS: atom_id res chain seq x y z
N MET A 1 4.73 -0.75 44.99
CA MET A 1 3.59 -1.05 44.11
C MET A 1 2.64 0.16 44.16
N LEU A 2 2.65 1.02 43.15
CA LEU A 2 1.69 2.12 43.04
C LEU A 2 0.31 1.52 42.76
N ALA A 3 -0.65 1.79 43.61
CA ALA A 3 -2.04 1.39 43.41
C ALA A 3 -2.56 2.13 42.18
N VAL A 4 -2.90 1.38 41.13
CA VAL A 4 -3.59 1.92 39.95
C VAL A 4 -4.94 2.46 40.44
N THR A 5 -5.17 3.77 40.33
CA THR A 5 -6.42 4.38 40.79
C THR A 5 -7.57 3.92 39.87
N ALA A 6 -8.80 3.83 40.40
CA ALA A 6 -9.98 3.42 39.61
C ALA A 6 -10.16 4.23 38.31
N GLY A 7 -9.77 5.51 38.33
CA GLY A 7 -9.80 6.37 37.13
C GLY A 7 -8.80 5.95 36.06
N SER A 8 -7.59 5.51 36.40
CA SER A 8 -6.60 5.04 35.42
C SER A 8 -7.02 3.71 34.78
N GLU A 9 -7.67 2.83 35.51
CA GLU A 9 -8.21 1.59 34.96
C GLU A 9 -9.36 1.85 33.96
N GLN A 10 -10.25 2.79 34.28
CA GLN A 10 -11.34 3.19 33.40
C GLN A 10 -10.81 3.80 32.10
N ILE A 11 -9.78 4.67 32.17
CA ILE A 11 -9.13 5.25 31.00
C ILE A 11 -8.48 4.15 30.15
N ARG A 12 -7.76 3.22 30.78
CA ARG A 12 -7.13 2.10 30.06
C ARG A 12 -8.15 1.26 29.29
N ARG A 13 -9.28 0.91 29.90
CA ARG A 13 -10.37 0.17 29.24
C ARG A 13 -10.99 0.96 28.09
N ALA A 14 -11.20 2.26 28.27
CA ALA A 14 -11.72 3.11 27.20
C ALA A 14 -10.77 3.17 26.01
N MET A 15 -9.46 3.29 26.24
CA MET A 15 -8.45 3.28 25.17
C MET A 15 -8.39 1.93 24.45
N GLN A 16 -8.40 0.82 25.18
CA GLN A 16 -8.46 -0.51 24.57
C GLN A 16 -9.73 -0.72 23.73
N ALA A 17 -10.87 -0.25 24.19
CA ALA A 17 -12.11 -0.30 23.42
C ALA A 17 -12.05 0.56 22.16
N LEU A 18 -11.43 1.74 22.24
CA LEU A 18 -11.19 2.60 21.08
C LEU A 18 -10.25 1.93 20.07
N GLU A 19 -9.12 1.39 20.52
CA GLU A 19 -8.16 0.67 19.65
C GLU A 19 -8.83 -0.52 18.95
N ALA A 20 -9.62 -1.31 19.68
CA ALA A 20 -10.37 -2.43 19.14
C ALA A 20 -11.44 -1.97 18.10
N ALA A 21 -12.04 -0.78 18.30
CA ALA A 21 -12.96 -0.19 17.33
C ALA A 21 -12.26 0.10 15.99
N PHE A 22 -10.94 0.31 15.98
CA PHE A 22 -10.11 0.51 14.79
C PHE A 22 -9.30 -0.75 14.40
N LEU A 23 -9.70 -1.93 14.90
CA LEU A 23 -9.05 -3.21 14.64
C LEU A 23 -7.55 -3.23 15.02
N ILE A 24 -7.17 -2.51 16.06
CA ILE A 24 -5.81 -2.49 16.61
C ILE A 24 -5.73 -3.51 17.73
N GLY A 25 -4.78 -4.46 17.63
CA GLY A 25 -4.59 -5.50 18.66
C GLY A 25 -5.74 -6.50 18.78
N VAL A 26 -6.59 -6.61 17.76
CA VAL A 26 -7.72 -7.54 17.73
C VAL A 26 -7.29 -8.83 17.05
N GLU A 27 -7.57 -9.97 17.69
CA GLU A 27 -7.31 -11.29 17.11
C GLU A 27 -8.16 -11.57 15.89
N GLY A 28 -7.62 -12.33 14.92
CA GLY A 28 -8.32 -12.69 13.68
C GLY A 28 -8.32 -11.60 12.61
N VAL A 29 -7.74 -10.41 12.88
CA VAL A 29 -7.62 -9.36 11.86
C VAL A 29 -6.66 -9.77 10.77
N THR A 30 -7.14 -9.76 9.52
CA THR A 30 -6.28 -9.84 8.34
C THR A 30 -5.73 -8.45 8.01
N GLU A 31 -4.41 -8.35 7.89
CA GLU A 31 -3.73 -7.10 7.56
C GLU A 31 -3.14 -7.18 6.15
N ILE A 32 -3.61 -6.33 5.24
CA ILE A 32 -3.13 -6.26 3.86
C ILE A 32 -2.28 -4.99 3.71
N TRP A 33 -1.03 -5.17 3.35
CA TRP A 33 -0.12 -4.10 2.96
C TRP A 33 -0.25 -3.87 1.45
N LEU A 34 -0.97 -2.83 1.07
CA LEU A 34 -1.02 -2.34 -0.30
C LEU A 34 0.22 -1.51 -0.57
N VAL A 35 1.07 -1.97 -1.48
CA VAL A 35 2.37 -1.36 -1.75
C VAL A 35 2.40 -0.88 -3.20
N ARG A 36 2.72 0.39 -3.42
CA ARG A 36 3.01 0.87 -4.77
C ARG A 36 4.35 0.29 -5.25
N HIS A 37 4.43 -0.16 -6.51
CA HIS A 37 5.68 -0.61 -7.12
C HIS A 37 6.81 0.42 -6.94
N ALA A 38 8.06 -0.01 -7.03
CA ALA A 38 9.24 0.84 -6.97
C ALA A 38 9.39 1.69 -8.24
N ASP A 39 10.26 2.71 -8.22
CA ASP A 39 10.48 3.62 -9.34
C ASP A 39 10.90 2.87 -10.61
N CYS A 40 10.32 3.26 -11.74
CA CYS A 40 10.61 2.72 -13.07
C CYS A 40 10.71 3.82 -14.13
N TYR A 41 10.61 5.09 -13.74
CA TYR A 41 10.52 6.20 -14.68
C TYR A 41 11.79 7.03 -14.77
N GLN A 42 12.71 6.94 -13.81
CA GLN A 42 13.92 7.74 -13.80
C GLN A 42 14.81 7.50 -15.05
N ASP A 43 14.90 6.23 -15.49
CA ASP A 43 15.74 5.83 -16.63
C ASP A 43 14.88 5.14 -17.71
N MET A 44 13.65 5.63 -17.96
CA MET A 44 12.67 4.96 -18.81
C MET A 44 13.08 4.97 -20.29
N GLU A 45 13.38 3.79 -20.83
CA GLU A 45 13.63 3.58 -22.26
C GLU A 45 12.42 2.93 -22.96
N GLU A 46 11.58 2.19 -22.20
CA GLU A 46 10.40 1.46 -22.71
C GLU A 46 9.13 2.11 -22.15
N ALA A 47 8.17 2.47 -23.03
CA ALA A 47 7.02 3.29 -22.64
C ALA A 47 5.89 2.52 -21.93
N GLU A 48 5.59 1.27 -22.33
CA GLU A 48 4.38 0.58 -21.86
C GLU A 48 4.53 -0.14 -20.52
N ASP A 49 5.61 -0.90 -20.31
CA ASP A 49 5.85 -1.65 -19.07
C ASP A 49 7.35 -1.65 -18.70
N PRO A 50 7.88 -0.51 -18.29
CA PRO A 50 9.31 -0.35 -18.00
C PRO A 50 9.77 -1.20 -16.83
N PRO A 51 11.04 -1.66 -16.84
CA PRO A 51 11.69 -2.28 -15.68
C PRO A 51 11.92 -1.26 -14.57
N LEU A 52 12.29 -1.73 -13.40
CA LEU A 52 12.72 -0.84 -12.32
C LEU A 52 13.97 -0.04 -12.73
N SER A 53 13.97 1.25 -12.41
CA SER A 53 15.16 2.09 -12.50
C SER A 53 16.25 1.66 -11.50
N ALA A 54 17.44 2.23 -11.57
CA ALA A 54 18.48 2.02 -10.56
C ALA A 54 17.98 2.45 -9.15
N LEU A 55 17.29 3.58 -9.06
CA LEU A 55 16.64 4.06 -7.84
C LEU A 55 15.56 3.07 -7.37
N GLY A 56 14.72 2.59 -8.30
CA GLY A 56 13.65 1.63 -7.97
C GLY A 56 14.17 0.32 -7.42
N ARG A 57 15.27 -0.19 -7.96
CA ARG A 57 15.92 -1.39 -7.39
C ARG A 57 16.40 -1.18 -5.95
N ALA A 58 16.99 -0.02 -5.65
CA ALA A 58 17.40 0.33 -4.29
C ALA A 58 16.18 0.45 -3.35
N GLN A 59 15.10 1.10 -3.79
CA GLN A 59 13.85 1.20 -3.04
C GLN A 59 13.24 -0.18 -2.77
N ALA A 60 13.19 -1.07 -3.78
CA ALA A 60 12.68 -2.43 -3.64
C ALA A 60 13.48 -3.26 -2.63
N GLN A 61 14.80 -3.09 -2.55
CA GLN A 61 15.64 -3.76 -1.54
C GLN A 61 15.30 -3.29 -0.12
N ARG A 62 15.11 -1.99 0.11
CA ARG A 62 14.70 -1.46 1.41
C ARG A 62 13.31 -1.93 1.83
N LEU A 63 12.38 -1.96 0.87
CA LEU A 63 11.06 -2.56 1.09
C LEU A 63 11.19 -4.03 1.51
N ALA A 64 12.01 -4.81 0.79
CA ALA A 64 12.20 -6.24 1.05
C ALA A 64 12.73 -6.51 2.47
N GLU A 65 13.68 -5.72 2.96
CA GLU A 65 14.18 -5.81 4.34
C GLU A 65 13.06 -5.58 5.37
N ARG A 66 12.19 -4.60 5.12
CA ARG A 66 11.04 -4.30 5.99
C ARG A 66 10.00 -5.41 5.96
N VAL A 67 9.64 -5.88 4.76
CA VAL A 67 8.64 -6.93 4.57
C VAL A 67 9.10 -8.26 5.17
N LYS A 68 10.37 -8.64 5.01
CA LYS A 68 10.94 -9.85 5.62
C LYS A 68 10.85 -9.83 7.14
N ARG A 69 11.09 -8.68 7.78
CA ARG A 69 10.91 -8.54 9.25
C ARG A 69 9.45 -8.65 9.67
N ALA A 70 8.53 -8.23 8.81
CA ALA A 70 7.08 -8.28 9.07
C ALA A 70 6.49 -9.70 8.92
N GLY A 71 7.17 -10.61 8.18
CA GLY A 71 6.81 -12.00 8.01
C GLY A 71 5.42 -12.22 7.39
N PRO A 72 5.12 -11.71 6.18
CA PRO A 72 3.81 -11.92 5.56
C PRO A 72 3.59 -13.39 5.20
N ALA A 73 2.34 -13.82 5.23
CA ALA A 73 1.93 -15.17 4.83
C ALA A 73 1.95 -15.38 3.31
N ALA A 74 1.81 -14.31 2.53
CA ALA A 74 1.86 -14.34 1.07
C ALA A 74 2.25 -12.97 0.50
N VAL A 75 2.79 -12.99 -0.74
CA VAL A 75 3.06 -11.81 -1.56
C VAL A 75 2.29 -11.94 -2.86
N TYR A 76 1.41 -10.98 -3.12
CA TYR A 76 0.68 -10.81 -4.37
C TYR A 76 1.30 -9.68 -5.19
N ALA A 77 1.19 -9.75 -6.51
CA ALA A 77 1.66 -8.68 -7.37
C ALA A 77 0.79 -8.52 -8.63
N SER A 78 0.66 -7.27 -9.09
CA SER A 78 0.20 -6.96 -10.44
C SER A 78 1.08 -7.68 -11.47
N PRO A 79 0.54 -8.11 -12.63
CA PRO A 79 1.31 -8.73 -13.71
C PRO A 79 2.32 -7.78 -14.38
N PHE A 80 2.23 -6.45 -14.15
CA PHE A 80 3.15 -5.50 -14.74
C PHE A 80 4.58 -5.71 -14.24
N ARG A 81 5.56 -5.59 -15.15
CA ARG A 81 6.97 -5.86 -14.90
C ARG A 81 7.51 -5.13 -13.68
N ARG A 82 7.24 -3.83 -13.53
CA ARG A 82 7.65 -3.01 -12.39
C ARG A 82 7.12 -3.53 -11.05
N ALA A 83 5.90 -4.06 -11.01
CA ALA A 83 5.32 -4.65 -9.80
C ALA A 83 5.94 -6.03 -9.51
N LEU A 84 6.12 -6.86 -10.54
CA LEU A 84 6.78 -8.17 -10.41
C LEU A 84 8.23 -8.03 -9.96
N GLU A 85 9.00 -7.10 -10.53
CA GLU A 85 10.39 -6.86 -10.12
C GLU A 85 10.47 -6.34 -8.68
N THR A 86 9.51 -5.50 -8.25
CA THR A 86 9.40 -5.08 -6.85
C THR A 86 9.12 -6.27 -5.92
N ALA A 87 8.19 -7.16 -6.30
CA ALA A 87 7.85 -8.34 -5.52
C ALA A 87 9.01 -9.35 -5.46
N ARG A 88 9.76 -9.53 -6.55
CA ARG A 88 10.94 -10.43 -6.62
C ARG A 88 12.06 -10.03 -5.65
N ALA A 89 12.19 -8.76 -5.31
CA ALA A 89 13.12 -8.35 -4.26
C ALA A 89 12.74 -8.93 -2.88
N ILE A 90 11.46 -9.22 -2.67
CA ILE A 90 10.94 -9.76 -1.40
C ILE A 90 11.02 -11.30 -1.38
N THR A 91 10.51 -11.96 -2.43
CA THR A 91 10.40 -13.42 -2.53
C THR A 91 10.27 -13.87 -3.99
N ASP A 92 10.65 -15.14 -4.27
CA ASP A 92 10.37 -15.79 -5.56
C ASP A 92 8.96 -16.41 -5.61
N GLU A 93 8.31 -16.62 -4.45
CA GLU A 93 6.95 -17.14 -4.34
C GLU A 93 5.92 -16.01 -4.45
N ILE A 94 5.56 -15.64 -5.68
CA ILE A 94 4.65 -14.53 -5.96
C ILE A 94 3.34 -15.06 -6.54
N LYS A 95 2.22 -14.65 -5.94
CA LYS A 95 0.88 -14.86 -6.49
C LYS A 95 0.53 -13.68 -7.40
N VAL A 96 0.51 -13.90 -8.71
CA VAL A 96 0.16 -12.85 -9.69
C VAL A 96 -1.36 -12.71 -9.76
N ASP A 97 -1.86 -11.47 -9.56
CA ASP A 97 -3.29 -11.18 -9.62
C ASP A 97 -3.56 -10.00 -10.57
N PRO A 98 -4.28 -10.22 -11.69
CA PRO A 98 -4.58 -9.17 -12.67
C PRO A 98 -5.48 -8.06 -12.11
N ARG A 99 -6.17 -8.27 -10.99
CA ARG A 99 -6.98 -7.23 -10.33
C ARG A 99 -6.13 -6.15 -9.67
N LEU A 100 -4.80 -6.37 -9.54
CA LEU A 100 -3.84 -5.41 -8.99
C LEU A 100 -3.26 -4.43 -10.02
N VAL A 101 -3.68 -4.49 -11.30
CA VAL A 101 -3.18 -3.61 -12.36
C VAL A 101 -3.48 -2.13 -12.10
N GLU A 102 -2.72 -1.25 -12.73
CA GLU A 102 -3.00 0.20 -12.69
C GLU A 102 -4.28 0.52 -13.46
N MET A 103 -4.91 1.62 -13.11
CA MET A 103 -5.95 2.23 -13.93
C MET A 103 -5.28 2.81 -15.18
N PRO A 104 -5.63 2.32 -16.40
CA PRO A 104 -5.05 2.87 -17.61
C PRO A 104 -5.36 4.36 -17.74
N LEU A 105 -4.35 5.16 -18.02
CA LEU A 105 -4.50 6.61 -18.16
C LEU A 105 -3.63 7.15 -19.29
N ASP A 106 -4.14 8.20 -19.93
CA ASP A 106 -3.38 9.07 -20.81
C ASP A 106 -3.18 10.44 -20.19
N ILE A 107 -2.20 11.17 -20.66
CA ILE A 107 -1.94 12.56 -20.28
C ILE A 107 -2.12 13.40 -21.54
N SER A 108 -3.14 14.26 -21.56
CA SER A 108 -3.38 15.19 -22.64
C SER A 108 -2.31 16.29 -22.72
N GLU A 109 -2.26 17.01 -23.82
CA GLU A 109 -1.24 18.06 -24.07
C GLU A 109 -1.25 19.16 -23.02
N ASP A 110 -2.39 19.43 -22.38
CA ASP A 110 -2.54 20.40 -21.28
C ASP A 110 -2.20 19.82 -19.90
N GLY A 111 -1.77 18.55 -19.82
CA GLY A 111 -1.43 17.86 -18.57
C GLY A 111 -2.63 17.27 -17.83
N THR A 112 -3.83 17.25 -18.44
CA THR A 112 -5.01 16.60 -17.85
C THR A 112 -4.85 15.09 -17.88
N LEU A 113 -5.18 14.41 -16.78
CA LEU A 113 -5.17 12.94 -16.69
C LEU A 113 -6.53 12.39 -17.13
N GLU A 114 -6.51 11.53 -18.14
CA GLU A 114 -7.68 10.85 -18.69
C GLU A 114 -7.61 9.36 -18.35
N PHE A 115 -8.47 8.91 -17.43
CA PHE A 115 -8.53 7.51 -17.03
C PHE A 115 -9.48 6.73 -17.97
N HIS A 116 -9.01 5.57 -18.46
CA HIS A 116 -9.81 4.67 -19.32
C HIS A 116 -10.60 3.61 -18.51
N GLU A 117 -10.39 3.57 -17.20
CA GLU A 117 -11.16 2.78 -16.26
C GLU A 117 -11.88 3.70 -15.28
N THR A 118 -13.14 3.41 -14.96
CA THR A 118 -13.87 4.21 -13.95
C THR A 118 -13.40 3.86 -12.54
N ALA A 119 -13.54 4.80 -11.61
CA ALA A 119 -13.23 4.58 -10.21
C ALA A 119 -14.04 3.41 -9.62
N GLU A 120 -15.30 3.25 -10.03
CA GLU A 120 -16.18 2.16 -9.60
C GLU A 120 -15.66 0.80 -10.07
N SER A 121 -15.19 0.70 -11.32
CA SER A 121 -14.60 -0.54 -11.87
C SER A 121 -13.32 -0.92 -11.10
N ALA A 122 -12.40 0.03 -10.94
CA ALA A 122 -11.17 -0.17 -10.19
C ALA A 122 -11.44 -0.57 -8.72
N THR A 123 -12.39 0.09 -8.08
CA THR A 123 -12.85 -0.23 -6.73
C THR A 123 -13.41 -1.66 -6.66
N ALA A 124 -14.25 -2.05 -7.61
CA ALA A 124 -14.88 -3.38 -7.59
C ALA A 124 -13.83 -4.49 -7.73
N ARG A 125 -12.86 -4.38 -8.66
CA ARG A 125 -11.81 -5.39 -8.82
C ARG A 125 -10.87 -5.47 -7.61
N MET A 126 -10.50 -4.31 -7.03
CA MET A 126 -9.66 -4.26 -5.84
C MET A 126 -10.38 -4.85 -4.61
N ARG A 127 -11.68 -4.56 -4.46
CA ARG A 127 -12.52 -5.15 -3.40
C ARG A 127 -12.58 -6.68 -3.52
N ALA A 128 -12.84 -7.20 -4.71
CA ALA A 128 -12.86 -8.65 -4.95
C ALA A 128 -11.52 -9.32 -4.64
N MET A 129 -10.39 -8.67 -4.95
CA MET A 129 -9.06 -9.13 -4.57
C MET A 129 -8.88 -9.15 -3.05
N VAL A 130 -9.28 -8.09 -2.34
CA VAL A 130 -9.23 -8.02 -0.87
C VAL A 130 -10.06 -9.13 -0.23
N GLU A 131 -11.27 -9.40 -0.73
CA GLU A 131 -12.14 -10.46 -0.22
C GLU A 131 -11.52 -11.86 -0.38
N ASP A 132 -10.89 -12.12 -1.52
CA ASP A 132 -10.19 -13.39 -1.75
C ASP A 132 -8.96 -13.53 -0.83
N ILE A 133 -8.15 -12.48 -0.68
CA ILE A 133 -7.01 -12.48 0.24
C ILE A 133 -7.46 -12.75 1.69
N VAL A 134 -8.54 -12.09 2.15
CA VAL A 134 -9.06 -12.30 3.50
C VAL A 134 -9.52 -13.72 3.71
N ARG A 135 -10.21 -14.30 2.73
CA ARG A 135 -10.67 -15.70 2.79
C ARG A 135 -9.52 -16.70 2.83
N GLU A 136 -8.44 -16.47 2.04
CA GLU A 136 -7.30 -17.37 1.97
C GLU A 136 -6.32 -17.21 3.15
N HIS A 137 -6.27 -16.03 3.75
CA HIS A 137 -5.25 -15.66 4.73
C HIS A 137 -5.84 -15.02 5.99
N GLU A 138 -6.98 -15.55 6.46
CA GLU A 138 -7.67 -15.03 7.65
C GLU A 138 -6.69 -14.91 8.85
N GLY A 139 -6.72 -13.77 9.51
CA GLY A 139 -5.89 -13.48 10.68
C GLY A 139 -4.39 -13.29 10.40
N LYS A 140 -3.99 -13.19 9.12
CA LYS A 140 -2.58 -13.07 8.72
C LYS A 140 -2.28 -11.74 8.05
N ARG A 141 -1.00 -11.43 7.95
CA ARG A 141 -0.50 -10.32 7.13
C ARG A 141 -0.19 -10.79 5.73
N VAL A 142 -0.61 -10.02 4.73
CA VAL A 142 -0.34 -10.24 3.30
C VAL A 142 0.18 -8.95 2.67
N VAL A 143 1.08 -9.08 1.70
CA VAL A 143 1.58 -7.94 0.91
C VAL A 143 1.02 -8.04 -0.50
N ALA A 144 0.53 -6.92 -1.04
CA ALA A 144 0.02 -6.82 -2.41
C ALA A 144 0.69 -5.64 -3.12
N ILE A 145 1.55 -5.95 -4.10
CA ILE A 145 2.27 -4.94 -4.91
C ILE A 145 1.37 -4.50 -6.05
N SER A 146 1.03 -3.22 -6.07
CA SER A 146 0.09 -2.61 -7.01
C SER A 146 0.59 -1.22 -7.45
N HIS A 147 -0.31 -0.33 -7.80
CA HIS A 147 -0.03 0.97 -8.45
C HIS A 147 -0.77 2.10 -7.74
N GLY A 148 -0.43 3.34 -8.10
CA GLY A 148 -0.90 4.52 -7.41
C GLY A 148 -2.41 4.68 -7.41
N ALA A 149 -3.04 4.73 -8.60
CA ALA A 149 -4.47 4.98 -8.72
C ALA A 149 -5.31 3.79 -8.23
N ALA A 150 -4.87 2.55 -8.49
CA ALA A 150 -5.55 1.34 -8.00
C ALA A 150 -5.58 1.29 -6.46
N ILE A 151 -4.48 1.63 -5.78
CA ILE A 151 -4.42 1.70 -4.32
C ILE A 151 -5.38 2.78 -3.81
N ILE A 152 -5.39 3.97 -4.42
CA ILE A 152 -6.29 5.05 -4.03
C ILE A 152 -7.74 4.62 -4.20
N ALA A 153 -8.13 4.00 -5.32
CA ALA A 153 -9.48 3.48 -5.53
C ALA A 153 -9.92 2.51 -4.42
N CYS A 154 -9.02 1.60 -4.01
CA CYS A 154 -9.28 0.68 -2.91
C CYS A 154 -9.47 1.39 -1.56
N LEU A 155 -8.59 2.33 -1.23
CA LEU A 155 -8.62 3.00 0.08
C LEU A 155 -9.76 4.01 0.19
N THR A 156 -10.09 4.73 -0.87
CA THR A 156 -11.21 5.68 -0.89
C THR A 156 -12.56 5.00 -0.72
N ASP A 157 -12.70 3.77 -1.26
CA ASP A 157 -13.87 2.92 -1.01
C ASP A 157 -14.04 2.61 0.49
N VAL A 158 -12.97 2.17 1.14
CA VAL A 158 -13.00 1.87 2.58
C VAL A 158 -13.27 3.11 3.44
N LEU A 159 -12.74 4.26 3.02
CA LEU A 159 -12.93 5.55 3.71
C LEU A 159 -14.28 6.18 3.39
N ASN A 160 -15.02 5.67 2.41
CA ASN A 160 -16.25 6.25 1.87
C ASN A 160 -16.06 7.73 1.45
N VAL A 161 -14.98 7.99 0.72
CA VAL A 161 -14.60 9.33 0.25
C VAL A 161 -14.54 9.34 -1.26
N ASP A 162 -15.04 10.40 -1.88
CA ASP A 162 -14.92 10.62 -3.32
C ASP A 162 -13.43 10.74 -3.72
N PRO A 163 -12.91 9.85 -4.60
CA PRO A 163 -11.52 9.88 -5.04
C PRO A 163 -11.11 11.22 -5.65
N GLY A 164 -12.02 11.91 -6.35
CA GLY A 164 -11.77 13.20 -6.97
C GLY A 164 -11.50 14.34 -5.98
N ARG A 165 -11.87 14.15 -4.71
CA ARG A 165 -11.62 15.12 -3.63
C ARG A 165 -10.31 14.89 -2.90
N LEU A 166 -9.69 13.71 -3.05
CA LEU A 166 -8.44 13.37 -2.38
C LEU A 166 -7.25 13.75 -3.27
N ARG A 167 -6.33 14.52 -2.69
CA ARG A 167 -5.04 14.87 -3.31
C ARG A 167 -3.93 14.01 -2.71
N LEU A 168 -4.11 12.68 -2.79
CA LEU A 168 -3.18 11.69 -2.27
C LEU A 168 -2.59 10.89 -3.43
N LEU A 169 -1.28 10.70 -3.40
CA LEU A 169 -0.59 9.77 -4.28
C LEU A 169 0.42 8.99 -3.44
N PRO A 170 0.26 7.67 -3.28
CA PRO A 170 1.24 6.88 -2.55
C PRO A 170 2.60 6.96 -3.27
N TYR A 171 3.67 7.20 -2.51
CA TYR A 171 5.02 7.22 -3.08
C TYR A 171 5.48 5.81 -3.47
N TYR A 172 6.53 5.69 -4.29
CA TYR A 172 7.11 4.40 -4.68
C TYR A 172 7.51 3.58 -3.46
N THR A 173 7.17 2.31 -3.48
CA THR A 173 7.32 1.35 -2.37
C THR A 173 6.63 1.73 -1.06
N SER A 174 5.86 2.83 -1.02
CA SER A 174 5.10 3.16 0.19
C SER A 174 4.09 2.08 0.54
N ILE A 175 3.87 1.90 1.84
CA ILE A 175 2.97 0.89 2.39
C ILE A 175 1.70 1.59 2.90
N SER A 176 0.55 1.19 2.37
CA SER A 176 -0.75 1.54 2.92
C SER A 176 -1.38 0.29 3.53
N THR A 177 -1.81 0.38 4.78
CA THR A 177 -2.31 -0.78 5.52
C THR A 177 -3.82 -0.80 5.56
N LEU A 178 -4.41 -1.90 5.10
CA LEU A 178 -5.82 -2.22 5.24
C LEU A 178 -6.00 -3.33 6.28
N ARG A 179 -6.87 -3.12 7.28
CA ARG A 179 -7.26 -4.13 8.28
C ARG A 179 -8.67 -4.58 8.03
N VAL A 180 -8.87 -5.90 8.04
CA VAL A 180 -10.18 -6.51 7.77
C VAL A 180 -10.51 -7.55 8.84
N LEU A 181 -11.74 -7.49 9.37
CA LEU A 181 -12.31 -8.50 10.26
C LEU A 181 -13.82 -8.62 10.00
N GLY A 182 -14.25 -9.74 9.42
CA GLY A 182 -15.61 -9.88 8.91
C GLY A 182 -15.93 -8.79 7.88
N ASP A 183 -17.02 -8.06 8.11
CA ASP A 183 -17.44 -6.96 7.21
C ASP A 183 -16.75 -5.62 7.53
N ARG A 184 -15.97 -5.55 8.61
CA ARG A 184 -15.28 -4.33 9.03
C ARG A 184 -13.99 -4.15 8.25
N ARG A 185 -13.81 -2.97 7.68
CA ARG A 185 -12.60 -2.56 6.95
C ARG A 185 -12.11 -1.23 7.49
N MET A 186 -10.81 -1.14 7.79
CA MET A 186 -10.16 0.06 8.34
C MET A 186 -8.85 0.34 7.62
N VAL A 187 -8.64 1.59 7.23
CA VAL A 187 -7.32 2.05 6.78
C VAL A 187 -6.47 2.32 8.02
N GLY A 188 -5.39 1.56 8.18
CA GLY A 188 -4.47 1.68 9.31
C GLY A 188 -3.44 2.79 9.11
N THR A 189 -2.78 2.79 7.95
CA THR A 189 -1.81 3.81 7.54
C THR A 189 -1.96 4.08 6.05
N PHE A 190 -1.53 5.27 5.62
CA PHE A 190 -1.45 5.61 4.21
C PHE A 190 -0.04 6.09 3.89
N GLY A 191 0.58 5.50 2.85
CA GLY A 191 1.80 6.00 2.24
C GLY A 191 3.05 5.97 3.14
N ASP A 192 3.16 5.03 4.07
CA ASP A 192 4.32 4.91 4.95
C ASP A 192 5.60 4.53 4.18
N ILE A 193 6.61 5.40 4.25
CA ILE A 193 7.91 5.31 3.58
C ILE A 193 9.10 5.22 4.54
N ALA A 194 8.89 4.92 5.82
CA ALA A 194 9.95 4.93 6.83
C ALA A 194 11.17 4.06 6.47
N HIS A 195 11.02 3.03 5.63
CA HIS A 195 12.11 2.21 5.13
C HIS A 195 13.02 2.93 4.12
N LEU A 196 12.61 4.07 3.56
CA LEU A 196 13.38 4.85 2.58
C LEU A 196 14.14 6.04 3.20
N GLU A 197 13.76 6.46 4.41
CA GLU A 197 14.26 7.73 4.99
C GLU A 197 15.75 7.71 5.32
N ALA A 198 16.27 6.53 5.73
CA ALA A 198 17.66 6.40 6.13
C ALA A 198 18.69 6.61 4.99
N ASP A 199 18.27 6.47 3.73
CA ASP A 199 19.19 6.45 2.57
C ASP A 199 18.88 7.53 1.52
N SER A 200 18.13 8.57 1.87
CA SER A 200 17.70 9.62 0.92
C SER A 200 16.96 9.09 -0.33
N LEU A 201 16.36 7.92 -0.22
CA LEU A 201 15.54 7.31 -1.27
C LEU A 201 14.09 7.78 -1.24
N SER A 202 13.76 8.63 -0.26
CA SER A 202 12.45 9.26 -0.08
C SER A 202 12.34 10.57 -0.88
N PRO A 203 11.12 11.10 -1.09
CA PRO A 203 10.92 12.39 -1.75
C PRO A 203 11.66 13.55 -1.09
N SER A 204 11.86 13.51 0.23
CA SER A 204 12.55 14.55 0.99
C SER A 204 14.00 14.73 0.55
N GLY A 205 14.66 13.68 0.08
CA GLY A 205 16.01 13.77 -0.49
C GLY A 205 16.08 14.54 -1.81
N ALA A 206 14.98 14.58 -2.57
CA ALA A 206 14.88 15.33 -3.82
C ALA A 206 14.68 16.85 -3.59
N PHE A 207 14.12 17.25 -2.46
CA PHE A 207 13.90 18.66 -2.13
C PHE A 207 15.15 19.38 -1.57
N GLY A 208 16.17 18.61 -1.18
CA GLY A 208 17.46 19.16 -0.69
C GLY A 208 18.45 19.55 -1.80
N ALA A 209 18.16 19.23 -3.05
CA ALA A 209 19.03 19.47 -4.20
C ALA A 209 18.63 20.68 -5.06
N THR A 210 18.13 21.75 -4.46
CA THR A 210 18.21 23.06 -5.12
C THR A 210 19.61 23.59 -4.89
N SER A 211 20.54 23.20 -5.75
CA SER A 211 21.78 23.95 -5.91
C SER A 211 21.48 25.36 -6.42
N PRO A 212 22.27 26.34 -6.00
CA PRO A 212 22.09 27.77 -6.27
C PRO A 212 22.16 28.10 -7.75
#